data_889fa51e42c8766ad0453c9fe1013cf3
#
_entry.id   889fa51e42c8766ad0453c9fe1013cf3
#
_cell.length_a   1.000
_cell.length_b   1.000
_cell.length_c   1.000
_cell.angle_alpha   90.00
_cell.angle_beta   90.00
_cell.angle_gamma   90.00
#
_symmetry.space_group_name_H-M   'P 1'
#
loop_
_entity.id
_entity.type
_entity.pdbx_description
1 polymer ?
#
loop_
_entity_poly.entity_id
_entity_poly.type
_entity_poly.pdbx_seq_one_letter_code
_entity_poly.pdbx_strand_id
1 'polypeptide(L)'
;MQLFYTPITGSDKQAEHRTAHALLRAVLRQAYGLEDAVLAQDEHGKPFLPRHPEIAFNLSHCAGLAVCGVAGEPLGVDAEQIRPLRERVLRRVFAPEEVAAVGESATPDEMFFRFWTLKESFVKAIGIGISYPMQEVRFQLTPAGIRSSQPDWQFGQYLLQGQWVISCCVPKGEALPVHP
;
A
#
# COMPACT_ATOMS: atom_id res chain seq x y z
N MET A 1 0.38 -11.75 -7.27
CA MET A 1 0.53 -11.13 -5.93
C MET A 1 -0.47 -11.74 -4.95
N GLN A 2 -0.06 -11.98 -3.69
CA GLN A 2 -0.95 -12.33 -2.57
C GLN A 2 -0.93 -11.20 -1.55
N LEU A 3 -2.08 -10.96 -0.90
CA LEU A 3 -2.27 -9.89 0.10
C LEU A 3 -2.81 -10.51 1.39
N PHE A 4 -2.18 -10.16 2.50
CA PHE A 4 -2.54 -10.64 3.83
C PHE A 4 -2.70 -9.45 4.77
N TYR A 5 -3.59 -9.58 5.74
CA TYR A 5 -3.76 -8.56 6.77
C TYR A 5 -4.06 -9.18 8.13
N THR A 6 -3.81 -8.43 9.18
CA THR A 6 -4.13 -8.82 10.56
C THR A 6 -4.49 -7.58 11.39
N PRO A 7 -5.44 -7.68 12.32
CA PRO A 7 -5.71 -6.60 13.24
C PRO A 7 -4.52 -6.36 14.18
N ILE A 8 -4.30 -5.11 14.54
CA ILE A 8 -3.31 -4.71 15.54
C ILE A 8 -4.00 -4.52 16.87
N THR A 9 -3.55 -5.26 17.89
CA THR A 9 -3.93 -5.05 19.27
C THR A 9 -2.90 -4.15 19.94
N GLY A 10 -3.28 -2.93 20.27
CA GLY A 10 -2.39 -1.91 20.83
C GLY A 10 -2.45 -0.61 20.01
N SER A 11 -2.05 0.50 20.64
CA SER A 11 -2.19 1.83 20.06
C SER A 11 -0.85 2.55 19.83
N ASP A 12 0.28 1.87 20.08
CA ASP A 12 1.59 2.46 19.90
C ASP A 12 2.24 2.03 18.57
N LYS A 13 3.08 2.91 18.01
CA LYS A 13 3.79 2.66 16.74
C LYS A 13 4.70 1.43 16.78
N GLN A 14 5.20 1.06 17.96
CA GLN A 14 6.03 -0.14 18.08
C GLN A 14 5.18 -1.41 17.96
N ALA A 15 3.97 -1.41 18.51
CA ALA A 15 3.03 -2.52 18.35
C ALA A 15 2.64 -2.68 16.87
N GLU A 16 2.37 -1.58 16.17
CA GLU A 16 2.08 -1.58 14.73
C GLU A 16 3.23 -2.23 13.94
N HIS A 17 4.45 -1.76 14.17
CA HIS A 17 5.65 -2.28 13.50
C HIS A 17 5.89 -3.77 13.81
N ARG A 18 5.82 -4.16 15.10
CA ARG A 18 6.00 -5.57 15.50
C ARG A 18 4.96 -6.47 14.86
N THR A 19 3.69 -6.04 14.79
CA THR A 19 2.61 -6.82 14.20
C THR A 19 2.82 -6.99 12.69
N ALA A 20 3.22 -5.95 11.96
CA ALA A 20 3.52 -6.04 10.54
C ALA A 20 4.66 -7.02 10.25
N HIS A 21 5.73 -6.98 11.04
CA HIS A 21 6.84 -7.92 10.91
C HIS A 21 6.49 -9.36 11.33
N ALA A 22 5.62 -9.54 12.34
CA ALA A 22 5.12 -10.85 12.71
C ALA A 22 4.25 -11.44 11.59
N LEU A 23 3.40 -10.62 10.96
CA LEU A 23 2.61 -11.02 9.80
C LEU A 23 3.51 -11.47 8.65
N LEU A 24 4.56 -10.70 8.30
CA LEU A 24 5.51 -11.09 7.27
C LEU A 24 6.15 -12.46 7.56
N ARG A 25 6.64 -12.68 8.78
CA ARG A 25 7.25 -13.97 9.15
C ARG A 25 6.26 -15.13 9.02
N ALA A 26 5.00 -14.92 9.43
CA ALA A 26 3.96 -15.93 9.29
C ALA A 26 3.69 -16.25 7.81
N VAL A 27 3.60 -15.23 6.96
CA VAL A 27 3.40 -15.38 5.51
C VAL A 27 4.58 -16.12 4.87
N LEU A 28 5.83 -15.70 5.17
CA LEU A 28 7.02 -16.35 4.61
C LEU A 28 7.12 -17.82 5.00
N ARG A 29 6.79 -18.15 6.25
CA ARG A 29 6.76 -19.54 6.72
C ARG A 29 5.67 -20.36 6.03
N GLN A 30 4.45 -19.83 5.95
CA GLN A 30 3.31 -20.59 5.40
C GLN A 30 3.36 -20.73 3.88
N ALA A 31 3.72 -19.67 3.15
CA ALA A 31 3.68 -19.67 1.70
C ALA A 31 4.98 -20.15 1.05
N TYR A 32 6.12 -20.00 1.74
CA TYR A 32 7.45 -20.28 1.17
C TYR A 32 8.30 -21.25 2.01
N GLY A 33 7.83 -21.68 3.18
CA GLY A 33 8.58 -22.59 4.07
C GLY A 33 9.82 -21.94 4.73
N LEU A 34 9.89 -20.62 4.78
CA LEU A 34 11.03 -19.88 5.34
C LEU A 34 10.83 -19.62 6.83
N GLU A 35 11.49 -20.40 7.68
CA GLU A 35 11.39 -20.27 9.15
C GLU A 35 12.20 -19.06 9.69
N ASP A 36 13.42 -18.87 9.19
CA ASP A 36 14.38 -17.87 9.68
C ASP A 36 14.80 -16.91 8.55
N ALA A 37 13.84 -16.18 8.00
CA ALA A 37 14.09 -15.22 6.95
C ALA A 37 14.88 -14.01 7.48
N VAL A 38 16.08 -13.80 6.91
CA VAL A 38 16.94 -12.65 7.21
C VAL A 38 16.51 -11.50 6.31
N LEU A 39 16.21 -10.35 6.90
CA LEU A 39 15.87 -9.12 6.20
C LEU A 39 17.10 -8.21 6.12
N ALA A 40 17.29 -7.57 4.98
CA ALA A 40 18.19 -6.46 4.77
C ALA A 40 17.40 -5.23 4.33
N GLN A 41 18.03 -4.06 4.25
CA GLN A 41 17.45 -2.84 3.71
C GLN A 41 18.29 -2.35 2.54
N ASP A 42 17.62 -1.82 1.51
CA ASP A 42 18.29 -1.14 0.42
C ASP A 42 18.73 0.29 0.82
N GLU A 43 19.30 1.02 -0.11
CA GLU A 43 19.79 2.40 0.10
C GLU A 43 18.68 3.40 0.48
N HIS A 44 17.42 3.07 0.20
CA HIS A 44 16.23 3.86 0.55
C HIS A 44 15.51 3.36 1.81
N GLY A 45 16.05 2.31 2.45
CA GLY A 45 15.47 1.70 3.65
C GLY A 45 14.33 0.72 3.38
N LYS A 46 14.04 0.36 2.12
CA LYS A 46 13.04 -0.65 1.79
C LYS A 46 13.58 -2.04 2.19
N PRO A 47 12.85 -2.81 3.02
CA PRO A 47 13.30 -4.12 3.42
C PRO A 47 13.17 -5.13 2.26
N PHE A 48 14.13 -6.07 2.19
CA PHE A 48 14.15 -7.16 1.20
C PHE A 48 14.78 -8.43 1.77
N LEU A 49 14.65 -9.53 1.03
CA LEU A 49 15.21 -10.85 1.38
C LEU A 49 16.48 -11.10 0.56
N PRO A 50 17.69 -10.91 1.11
CA PRO A 50 18.93 -11.01 0.34
C PRO A 50 19.25 -12.43 -0.14
N ARG A 51 18.68 -13.46 0.52
CA ARG A 51 18.86 -14.87 0.14
C ARG A 51 17.74 -15.42 -0.72
N HIS A 52 16.67 -14.63 -0.93
CA HIS A 52 15.46 -15.01 -1.68
C HIS A 52 15.03 -13.83 -2.56
N PRO A 53 15.86 -13.43 -3.55
CA PRO A 53 15.55 -12.30 -4.43
C PRO A 53 14.32 -12.55 -5.32
N GLU A 54 13.91 -13.79 -5.45
CA GLU A 54 12.69 -14.22 -6.17
C GLU A 54 11.40 -13.91 -5.39
N ILE A 55 11.50 -13.53 -4.11
CA ILE A 55 10.37 -13.18 -3.27
C ILE A 55 10.40 -11.69 -2.97
N ALA A 56 9.55 -10.94 -3.63
CA ALA A 56 9.30 -9.55 -3.28
C ALA A 56 8.20 -9.45 -2.22
N PHE A 57 8.34 -8.53 -1.28
CA PHE A 57 7.31 -8.22 -0.31
C PHE A 57 7.25 -6.73 0.00
N ASN A 58 6.12 -6.29 0.50
CA ASN A 58 5.95 -4.95 1.03
C ASN A 58 5.01 -4.96 2.23
N LEU A 59 5.24 -4.07 3.19
CA LEU A 59 4.47 -3.94 4.42
C LEU A 59 3.84 -2.56 4.52
N SER A 60 2.65 -2.51 5.08
CA SER A 60 2.03 -1.29 5.57
C SER A 60 1.33 -1.54 6.89
N HIS A 61 1.24 -0.54 7.72
CA HIS A 61 0.48 -0.57 8.96
C HIS A 61 -0.09 0.81 9.30
N CYS A 62 -1.26 0.81 9.87
CA CYS A 62 -1.92 2.00 10.40
C CYS A 62 -2.66 1.63 11.69
N ALA A 63 -3.36 2.57 12.28
CA ALA A 63 -4.15 2.30 13.47
C ALA A 63 -5.12 1.12 13.26
N GLY A 64 -4.89 0.04 13.99
CA GLY A 64 -5.72 -1.17 14.02
C GLY A 64 -5.47 -2.20 12.91
N LEU A 65 -4.59 -1.94 11.93
CA LEU A 65 -4.38 -2.84 10.80
C LEU A 65 -2.91 -2.93 10.36
N ALA A 66 -2.42 -4.15 10.17
CA ALA A 66 -1.17 -4.44 9.46
C ALA A 66 -1.47 -5.22 8.17
N VAL A 67 -0.74 -4.90 7.11
CA VAL A 67 -0.91 -5.49 5.77
C VAL A 67 0.45 -5.93 5.24
N CYS A 68 0.48 -7.09 4.60
CA CYS A 68 1.65 -7.67 3.94
C CYS A 68 1.26 -8.12 2.52
N GLY A 69 1.97 -7.60 1.52
CA GLY A 69 1.91 -8.11 0.15
C GLY A 69 3.14 -8.94 -0.17
N VAL A 70 2.97 -10.03 -0.92
CA VAL A 70 4.06 -10.86 -1.46
C VAL A 70 3.82 -11.20 -2.93
N ALA A 71 4.88 -11.20 -3.74
CA ALA A 71 4.83 -11.49 -5.17
C ALA A 71 6.20 -12.00 -5.67
N GLY A 72 6.28 -12.44 -6.91
CA GLY A 72 7.56 -12.69 -7.60
C GLY A 72 8.17 -11.44 -8.23
N GLU A 73 7.40 -10.36 -8.33
CA GLU A 73 7.77 -9.09 -8.96
C GLU A 73 7.69 -7.93 -7.95
N PRO A 74 8.35 -6.79 -8.19
CA PRO A 74 8.26 -5.63 -7.32
C PRO A 74 6.81 -5.23 -7.02
N LEU A 75 6.51 -4.94 -5.76
CA LEU A 75 5.18 -4.55 -5.33
C LEU A 75 5.22 -3.46 -4.27
N GLY A 76 4.10 -2.77 -4.12
CA GLY A 76 3.85 -1.89 -3.00
C GLY A 76 2.45 -2.09 -2.45
N VAL A 77 2.33 -1.99 -1.13
CA VAL A 77 1.04 -1.96 -0.44
C VAL A 77 0.97 -0.77 0.49
N ASP A 78 -0.20 -0.16 0.58
CA ASP A 78 -0.48 0.84 1.58
C ASP A 78 -1.83 0.63 2.20
N ALA A 79 -1.93 0.92 3.50
CA ALA A 79 -3.16 0.80 4.27
C ALA A 79 -3.31 1.99 5.20
N GLU A 80 -4.50 2.59 5.19
CA GLU A 80 -4.82 3.73 6.05
C GLU A 80 -6.22 3.59 6.64
N GLN A 81 -6.36 3.99 7.89
CA GLN A 81 -7.67 4.16 8.50
C GLN A 81 -8.31 5.46 8.00
N ILE A 82 -9.58 5.40 7.61
CA ILE A 82 -10.35 6.60 7.24
C ILE A 82 -10.53 7.47 8.48
N ARG A 83 -10.13 8.72 8.37
CA ARG A 83 -10.19 9.76 9.41
C ARG A 83 -10.32 11.13 8.74
N PRO A 84 -10.60 12.21 9.47
CA PRO A 84 -10.68 13.55 8.87
C PRO A 84 -9.45 13.87 8.02
N LEU A 85 -9.67 14.25 6.78
CA LEU A 85 -8.63 14.57 5.82
C LEU A 85 -7.80 15.78 6.27
N ARG A 86 -6.57 15.85 5.77
CA ARG A 86 -5.66 16.98 6.03
C ARG A 86 -5.54 17.83 4.78
N GLU A 87 -6.22 18.94 4.70
CA GLU A 87 -6.23 19.84 3.53
C GLU A 87 -4.83 20.26 3.07
N ARG A 88 -3.90 20.48 4.00
CA ARG A 88 -2.53 20.83 3.65
C ARG A 88 -1.82 19.70 2.87
N VAL A 89 -2.09 18.44 3.22
CA VAL A 89 -1.55 17.27 2.51
C VAL A 89 -2.23 17.14 1.16
N LEU A 90 -3.56 17.28 1.10
CA LEU A 90 -4.34 17.25 -0.12
C LEU A 90 -3.74 18.18 -1.20
N ARG A 91 -3.52 19.44 -0.88
CA ARG A 91 -2.99 20.44 -1.84
C ARG A 91 -1.53 20.22 -2.23
N ARG A 92 -0.75 19.55 -1.39
CA ARG A 92 0.67 19.30 -1.64
C ARG A 92 0.93 18.05 -2.48
N VAL A 93 0.09 17.05 -2.35
CA VAL A 93 0.34 15.69 -2.84
C VAL A 93 -0.54 15.31 -4.02
N PHE A 94 -1.75 15.89 -4.11
CA PHE A 94 -2.73 15.49 -5.11
C PHE A 94 -2.68 16.42 -6.33
N ALA A 95 -2.95 15.84 -7.50
CA ALA A 95 -3.14 16.61 -8.73
C ALA A 95 -4.45 17.42 -8.65
N PRO A 96 -4.59 18.52 -9.40
CA PRO A 96 -5.79 19.37 -9.36
C PRO A 96 -7.10 18.62 -9.58
N GLU A 97 -7.12 17.66 -10.50
CA GLU A 97 -8.27 16.81 -10.78
C GLU A 97 -8.65 15.86 -9.64
N GLU A 98 -7.66 15.38 -8.88
CA GLU A 98 -7.87 14.55 -7.68
C GLU A 98 -8.40 15.40 -6.51
N VAL A 99 -7.89 16.64 -6.38
CA VAL A 99 -8.40 17.61 -5.38
C VAL A 99 -9.87 17.91 -5.65
N ALA A 100 -10.23 18.13 -6.93
CA ALA A 100 -11.63 18.36 -7.33
C ALA A 100 -12.49 17.13 -6.99
N ALA A 101 -12.03 15.93 -7.34
CA ALA A 101 -12.75 14.69 -7.06
C ALA A 101 -12.99 14.45 -5.56
N VAL A 102 -12.03 14.81 -4.70
CA VAL A 102 -12.20 14.76 -3.25
C VAL A 102 -13.26 15.76 -2.79
N GLY A 103 -13.22 17.01 -3.31
CA GLY A 103 -14.16 18.05 -2.93
C GLY A 103 -15.60 17.80 -3.39
N GLU A 104 -15.79 17.11 -4.49
CA GLU A 104 -17.10 16.76 -5.07
C GLU A 104 -17.67 15.44 -4.49
N SER A 105 -16.86 14.69 -3.73
CA SER A 105 -17.27 13.41 -3.18
C SER A 105 -18.29 13.55 -2.04
N ALA A 106 -19.27 12.66 -1.99
CA ALA A 106 -20.17 12.53 -0.84
C ALA A 106 -19.44 12.03 0.43
N THR A 107 -18.24 11.41 0.25
CA THR A 107 -17.39 10.91 1.34
C THR A 107 -15.94 11.42 1.13
N PRO A 108 -15.67 12.73 1.34
CA PRO A 108 -14.39 13.33 1.01
C PRO A 108 -13.22 12.73 1.78
N ASP A 109 -13.42 12.33 3.04
CA ASP A 109 -12.38 11.68 3.85
C ASP A 109 -11.99 10.32 3.24
N GLU A 110 -12.96 9.47 2.90
CA GLU A 110 -12.70 8.20 2.23
C GLU A 110 -12.00 8.42 0.88
N MET A 111 -12.50 9.34 0.06
CA MET A 111 -11.93 9.65 -1.25
C MET A 111 -10.48 10.12 -1.14
N PHE A 112 -10.15 10.94 -0.12
CA PHE A 112 -8.79 11.33 0.18
C PHE A 112 -7.89 10.11 0.44
N PHE A 113 -8.30 9.19 1.32
CA PHE A 113 -7.50 8.01 1.63
C PHE A 113 -7.42 7.02 0.46
N ARG A 114 -8.41 6.99 -0.40
CA ARG A 114 -8.36 6.19 -1.63
C ARG A 114 -7.24 6.68 -2.56
N PHE A 115 -7.14 7.98 -2.83
CA PHE A 115 -6.04 8.52 -3.64
C PHE A 115 -4.69 8.42 -2.91
N TRP A 116 -4.66 8.71 -1.62
CA TRP A 116 -3.44 8.64 -0.81
C TRP A 116 -2.81 7.25 -0.85
N THR A 117 -3.57 6.21 -0.54
CA THR A 117 -3.05 4.84 -0.50
C THR A 117 -2.62 4.32 -1.87
N LEU A 118 -3.27 4.74 -2.95
CA LEU A 118 -2.83 4.43 -4.32
C LEU A 118 -1.45 5.04 -4.61
N LYS A 119 -1.25 6.32 -4.31
CA LYS A 119 0.03 7.01 -4.49
C LYS A 119 1.13 6.36 -3.64
N GLU A 120 0.86 6.13 -2.36
CA GLU A 120 1.81 5.47 -1.45
C GLU A 120 2.15 4.05 -1.89
N SER A 121 1.18 3.27 -2.35
CA SER A 121 1.45 1.92 -2.86
C SER A 121 2.39 1.93 -4.06
N PHE A 122 2.23 2.89 -4.99
CA PHE A 122 3.13 3.06 -6.11
C PHE A 122 4.55 3.46 -5.67
N VAL A 123 4.67 4.47 -4.81
CA VAL A 123 5.97 4.94 -4.31
C VAL A 123 6.72 3.83 -3.56
N LYS A 124 6.00 3.01 -2.80
CA LYS A 124 6.55 1.82 -2.14
C LYS A 124 6.96 0.73 -3.13
N ALA A 125 6.21 0.55 -4.23
CA ALA A 125 6.56 -0.42 -5.27
C ALA A 125 7.89 -0.07 -5.92
N ILE A 126 8.06 1.19 -6.36
CA ILE A 126 9.30 1.66 -7.01
C ILE A 126 10.47 1.88 -6.04
N GLY A 127 10.22 1.92 -4.71
CA GLY A 127 11.25 1.97 -3.68
C GLY A 127 11.94 3.33 -3.48
N ILE A 128 11.52 4.41 -4.16
CA ILE A 128 12.18 5.73 -4.08
C ILE A 128 11.80 6.49 -2.79
N GLY A 129 10.71 6.08 -2.14
CA GLY A 129 10.25 6.69 -0.90
C GLY A 129 9.64 8.09 -1.09
N ILE A 130 9.58 8.85 -0.01
CA ILE A 130 8.87 10.15 0.09
C ILE A 130 9.43 11.26 -0.83
N SER A 131 10.59 11.05 -1.44
CA SER A 131 11.22 11.99 -2.38
C SER A 131 10.53 12.01 -3.75
N TYR A 132 9.67 11.05 -4.05
CA TYR A 132 8.94 11.01 -5.31
C TYR A 132 7.90 12.14 -5.40
N PRO A 133 7.81 12.87 -6.55
CA PRO A 133 6.84 13.94 -6.75
C PRO A 133 5.42 13.36 -6.93
N MET A 134 4.72 13.10 -5.84
CA MET A 134 3.44 12.39 -5.82
C MET A 134 2.34 13.03 -6.69
N GLN A 135 2.43 14.32 -7.00
CA GLN A 135 1.50 14.98 -7.93
C GLN A 135 1.62 14.48 -9.39
N GLU A 136 2.76 13.89 -9.75
CA GLU A 136 2.97 13.32 -11.09
C GLU A 136 2.31 11.95 -11.26
N VAL A 137 2.03 11.26 -10.16
CA VAL A 137 1.25 10.01 -10.16
C VAL A 137 -0.22 10.35 -10.04
N ARG A 138 -0.94 10.30 -11.15
CA ARG A 138 -2.35 10.70 -11.21
C ARG A 138 -3.26 9.49 -11.30
N PHE A 139 -4.36 9.56 -10.59
CA PHE A 139 -5.38 8.52 -10.60
C PHE A 139 -6.75 9.10 -10.95
N GLN A 140 -7.54 8.27 -11.61
CA GLN A 140 -8.96 8.48 -11.82
C GLN A 140 -9.71 7.25 -11.34
N LEU A 141 -10.60 7.45 -10.36
CA LEU A 141 -11.47 6.41 -9.82
C LEU A 141 -12.80 6.47 -10.58
N THR A 142 -13.16 5.37 -11.22
CA THR A 142 -14.40 5.28 -12.02
C THR A 142 -15.16 4.00 -11.63
N PRO A 143 -16.46 3.89 -11.97
CA PRO A 143 -17.19 2.64 -11.79
C PRO A 143 -16.56 1.45 -12.53
N ALA A 144 -15.81 1.71 -13.60
CA ALA A 144 -15.11 0.69 -14.38
C ALA A 144 -13.75 0.28 -13.77
N GLY A 145 -13.30 0.97 -12.72
CA GLY A 145 -12.04 0.67 -12.03
C GLY A 145 -11.09 1.87 -11.90
N ILE A 146 -9.85 1.57 -11.60
CA ILE A 146 -8.78 2.53 -11.36
C ILE A 146 -8.00 2.77 -12.66
N ARG A 147 -7.90 4.03 -13.08
CA ARG A 147 -6.99 4.46 -14.15
C ARG A 147 -5.83 5.23 -13.55
N SER A 148 -4.63 5.02 -14.08
CA SER A 148 -3.40 5.66 -13.60
C SER A 148 -2.63 6.29 -14.75
N SER A 149 -1.86 7.35 -14.45
CA SER A 149 -0.84 7.91 -15.36
C SER A 149 0.40 7.02 -15.51
N GLN A 150 0.46 5.89 -14.80
CA GLN A 150 1.57 4.94 -14.80
C GLN A 150 1.19 3.71 -15.64
N PRO A 151 1.48 3.67 -16.96
CA PRO A 151 0.95 2.66 -17.88
C PRO A 151 1.54 1.26 -17.65
N ASP A 152 2.72 1.18 -17.04
CA ASP A 152 3.42 -0.08 -16.79
C ASP A 152 3.02 -0.75 -15.46
N TRP A 153 2.12 -0.08 -14.72
CA TRP A 153 1.67 -0.53 -13.41
C TRP A 153 0.15 -0.73 -13.38
N GLN A 154 -0.28 -1.64 -12.54
CA GLN A 154 -1.69 -1.86 -12.24
C GLN A 154 -1.94 -1.83 -10.74
N PHE A 155 -3.17 -1.46 -10.37
CA PHE A 155 -3.54 -1.11 -9.02
C PHE A 155 -4.80 -1.84 -8.59
N GLY A 156 -4.78 -2.37 -7.38
CA GLY A 156 -5.96 -2.88 -6.68
C GLY A 156 -6.25 -2.03 -5.45
N GLN A 157 -7.54 -1.92 -5.10
CA GLN A 157 -7.96 -1.18 -3.92
C GLN A 157 -9.15 -1.85 -3.25
N TYR A 158 -9.12 -1.92 -1.93
CA TYR A 158 -10.11 -2.60 -1.10
C TYR A 158 -10.53 -1.69 0.06
N LEU A 159 -11.83 -1.66 0.33
CA LEU A 159 -12.39 -1.01 1.51
C LEU A 159 -12.73 -2.09 2.53
N LEU A 160 -11.92 -2.21 3.58
CA LEU A 160 -12.11 -3.21 4.63
C LEU A 160 -13.01 -2.65 5.73
N GLN A 161 -14.14 -3.32 5.95
CA GLN A 161 -15.15 -3.01 6.99
C GLN A 161 -15.63 -1.54 6.98
N GLY A 162 -15.51 -0.82 5.86
CA GLY A 162 -15.86 0.60 5.78
C GLY A 162 -14.94 1.53 6.59
N GLN A 163 -13.82 1.03 7.10
CA GLN A 163 -12.92 1.77 8.00
C GLN A 163 -11.51 1.94 7.46
N TRP A 164 -11.01 0.98 6.70
CA TRP A 164 -9.65 1.00 6.16
C TRP A 164 -9.65 0.93 4.64
N VAL A 165 -8.82 1.75 4.03
CA VAL A 165 -8.51 1.64 2.61
C VAL A 165 -7.17 0.94 2.47
N ILE A 166 -7.13 -0.14 1.69
CA ILE A 166 -5.92 -0.87 1.35
C ILE A 166 -5.72 -0.75 -0.15
N SER A 167 -4.55 -0.31 -0.58
CA SER A 167 -4.16 -0.28 -1.99
C SER A 167 -2.92 -1.12 -2.24
N CYS A 168 -2.86 -1.75 -3.40
CA CYS A 168 -1.69 -2.47 -3.86
C CYS A 168 -1.34 -2.05 -5.30
N CYS A 169 -0.04 -2.15 -5.61
CA CYS A 169 0.56 -1.79 -6.87
C CYS A 169 1.54 -2.89 -7.30
N VAL A 170 1.43 -3.34 -8.54
CA VAL A 170 2.33 -4.34 -9.16
C VAL A 170 2.57 -3.99 -10.62
N PRO A 171 3.65 -4.48 -11.26
CA PRO A 171 3.85 -4.35 -12.69
C PRO A 171 2.65 -4.91 -13.48
N LYS A 172 2.38 -4.33 -14.64
CA LYS A 172 1.34 -4.81 -15.53
C LYS A 172 1.63 -6.23 -15.99
N GLY A 173 0.66 -7.13 -15.85
CA GLY A 173 0.79 -8.56 -16.14
C GLY A 173 0.92 -9.44 -14.90
N GLU A 174 1.35 -8.89 -13.77
CA GLU A 174 1.29 -9.58 -12.48
C GLU A 174 -0.15 -9.60 -11.96
N ALA A 175 -0.64 -10.73 -11.48
CA ALA A 175 -2.03 -10.83 -11.00
C ALA A 175 -2.25 -10.02 -9.72
N LEU A 176 -3.29 -9.18 -9.70
CA LEU A 176 -3.77 -8.52 -8.49
C LEU A 176 -4.51 -9.52 -7.59
N PRO A 177 -4.51 -9.33 -6.25
CA PRO A 177 -5.31 -10.15 -5.37
C PRO A 177 -6.80 -9.97 -5.65
N VAL A 178 -7.55 -11.07 -5.65
CA VAL A 178 -9.00 -11.05 -5.92
C VAL A 178 -9.76 -10.52 -4.70
N HIS A 179 -9.29 -10.88 -3.51
CA HIS A 179 -9.76 -10.41 -2.20
C HIS A 179 -8.57 -10.33 -1.26
N PRO A 180 -8.55 -9.34 -0.34
CA PRO A 180 -7.56 -9.32 0.74
C PRO A 180 -7.87 -10.36 1.79
#